data_00904355a7237d18957b2dd09b3cf2da
#
_entry.id   00904355a7237d18957b2dd09b3cf2da
#
_cell.length_a   1.000
_cell.length_b   1.000
_cell.length_c   1.000
_cell.angle_alpha   90.00
_cell.angle_beta   90.00
_cell.angle_gamma   90.00
#
_symmetry.space_group_name_H-M   'P 1'
#
loop_
_entity.id
_entity.type
_entity.pdbx_description
1 polymer ?
#
loop_
_entity_poly.entity_id
_entity_poly.type
_entity_poly.pdbx_seq_one_letter_code
_entity_poly.pdbx_strand_id
1 'polypeptide(L)'
;MGDKKENSYSHILKYTGLFGSVQGLGILVGVLRNKFTALFLGPSGMGLLSLFSSTISVLSSACNFGIPTSGVKFISEKEDAADESQSEKADIAGAVLLVRTYSLLAAFFGAIVCVLLGPLLNGFTFSWGNHTLHFILLAPTIFFTILAGGETAILKATGQLRALAMQASLLAILLLLVSVPVYWIFGERGILPVLFILAFMQWALNFRYSRRVVRWGVNMRKMTLVAGFPLLRLGGAFVLSGLMNSGCEFLIRAFLNQQGDLKVVGLFNAGITIVFVYAGMVFSVMDQDFYPRLSGISGSRKNEESVKERNLCVNCQLEMNVLLLGPIVAAIILGLPLIIPILYNAQFMGDRRASCRERV
;
A
#
# COMPACT_ATOMS: atom_id res chain seq x y z
N MET A 1 -26.69 31.57 6.22
CA MET A 1 -25.34 31.08 6.61
C MET A 1 -25.39 29.77 7.39
N GLY A 2 -26.47 29.45 8.08
CA GLY A 2 -26.68 28.21 8.84
C GLY A 2 -26.73 26.96 7.94
N ASP A 3 -27.57 26.96 6.91
CA ASP A 3 -27.79 25.80 6.01
C ASP A 3 -26.55 25.30 5.26
N LYS A 4 -25.60 26.16 4.89
CA LYS A 4 -24.34 25.73 4.24
C LYS A 4 -23.40 25.03 5.21
N LYS A 5 -23.39 25.41 6.50
CA LYS A 5 -22.58 24.73 7.52
C LYS A 5 -23.15 23.36 7.88
N GLU A 6 -24.47 23.27 8.03
CA GLU A 6 -25.16 22.00 8.37
C GLU A 6 -25.04 20.97 7.26
N ASN A 7 -25.14 21.39 5.99
CA ASN A 7 -24.85 20.55 4.83
C ASN A 7 -23.38 20.08 4.77
N SER A 8 -22.43 20.94 5.15
CA SER A 8 -21.00 20.58 5.18
C SER A 8 -20.69 19.54 6.27
N TYR A 9 -21.26 19.69 7.47
CA TYR A 9 -21.09 18.71 8.55
C TYR A 9 -21.74 17.37 8.23
N SER A 10 -22.94 17.37 7.69
CA SER A 10 -23.68 16.17 7.24
C SER A 10 -22.89 15.42 6.15
N HIS A 11 -22.30 16.15 5.21
CA HIS A 11 -21.47 15.61 4.15
C HIS A 11 -20.19 14.98 4.71
N ILE A 12 -19.47 15.66 5.61
CA ILE A 12 -18.25 15.15 6.26
C ILE A 12 -18.59 13.91 7.08
N LEU A 13 -19.65 13.92 7.90
CA LEU A 13 -20.05 12.78 8.71
C LEU A 13 -20.40 11.55 7.86
N LYS A 14 -21.09 11.76 6.74
CA LYS A 14 -21.48 10.67 5.80
C LYS A 14 -20.26 10.04 5.13
N TYR A 15 -19.28 10.84 4.72
CA TYR A 15 -18.06 10.32 4.11
C TYR A 15 -17.12 9.68 5.14
N THR A 16 -16.97 10.28 6.32
CA THR A 16 -16.20 9.68 7.42
C THR A 16 -16.80 8.35 7.88
N GLY A 17 -18.14 8.28 7.98
CA GLY A 17 -18.83 7.02 8.29
C GLY A 17 -18.65 5.97 7.20
N LEU A 18 -18.70 6.35 5.91
CA LEU A 18 -18.46 5.45 4.79
C LEU A 18 -17.03 4.92 4.81
N PHE A 19 -16.02 5.79 4.96
CA PHE A 19 -14.62 5.37 5.03
C PHE A 19 -14.32 4.54 6.28
N GLY A 20 -14.88 4.90 7.43
CA GLY A 20 -14.76 4.14 8.66
C GLY A 20 -15.33 2.72 8.54
N SER A 21 -16.50 2.57 7.91
CA SER A 21 -17.12 1.26 7.69
C SER A 21 -16.32 0.39 6.70
N VAL A 22 -15.78 0.99 5.63
CA VAL A 22 -14.90 0.31 4.66
C VAL A 22 -13.60 -0.15 5.33
N GLN A 23 -13.01 0.71 6.15
CA GLN A 23 -11.80 0.38 6.89
C GLN A 23 -12.06 -0.77 7.89
N GLY A 24 -13.16 -0.70 8.64
CA GLY A 24 -13.57 -1.77 9.56
C GLY A 24 -13.79 -3.11 8.85
N LEU A 25 -14.48 -3.09 7.71
CA LEU A 25 -14.68 -4.29 6.89
C LEU A 25 -13.33 -4.83 6.36
N GLY A 26 -12.45 -3.94 5.91
CA GLY A 26 -11.11 -4.32 5.44
C GLY A 26 -10.29 -5.03 6.51
N ILE A 27 -10.37 -4.56 7.77
CA ILE A 27 -9.69 -5.18 8.91
C ILE A 27 -10.29 -6.55 9.23
N LEU A 28 -11.60 -6.65 9.32
CA LEU A 28 -12.28 -7.90 9.63
C LEU A 28 -11.95 -8.97 8.59
N VAL A 29 -12.02 -8.61 7.31
CA VAL A 29 -11.65 -9.50 6.20
C VAL A 29 -10.15 -9.82 6.25
N GLY A 30 -9.29 -8.85 6.59
CA GLY A 30 -7.85 -9.04 6.76
C GLY A 30 -7.50 -10.03 7.88
N VAL A 31 -8.18 -9.93 9.03
CA VAL A 31 -8.04 -10.85 10.16
C VAL A 31 -8.45 -12.27 9.75
N LEU A 32 -9.60 -12.42 9.13
CA LEU A 32 -10.08 -13.73 8.65
C LEU A 32 -9.10 -14.33 7.64
N ARG A 33 -8.65 -13.54 6.65
CA ARG A 33 -7.67 -13.99 5.67
C ARG A 33 -6.37 -14.44 6.33
N ASN A 34 -5.82 -13.64 7.26
CA ASN A 34 -4.58 -13.99 7.94
C ASN A 34 -4.71 -15.28 8.73
N LYS A 35 -5.87 -15.51 9.39
CA LYS A 35 -6.17 -16.77 10.09
C LYS A 35 -6.14 -17.96 9.14
N PHE A 36 -6.87 -17.90 8.03
CA PHE A 36 -6.90 -18.98 7.04
C PHE A 36 -5.54 -19.18 6.35
N THR A 37 -4.85 -18.10 6.01
CA THR A 37 -3.51 -18.17 5.44
C THR A 37 -2.53 -18.86 6.40
N ALA A 38 -2.57 -18.51 7.69
CA ALA A 38 -1.76 -19.15 8.71
C ALA A 38 -2.10 -20.64 8.92
N LEU A 39 -3.38 -20.98 8.78
CA LEU A 39 -3.86 -22.36 8.92
C LEU A 39 -3.38 -23.24 7.76
N PHE A 40 -3.45 -22.76 6.52
CA PHE A 40 -3.14 -23.55 5.32
C PHE A 40 -1.67 -23.53 4.92
N LEU A 41 -1.00 -22.40 5.08
CA LEU A 41 0.41 -22.23 4.70
C LEU A 41 1.39 -22.48 5.86
N GLY A 42 0.93 -22.37 7.11
CA GLY A 42 1.80 -22.41 8.27
C GLY A 42 2.83 -21.25 8.32
N PRO A 43 3.76 -21.27 9.29
CA PRO A 43 4.76 -20.21 9.42
C PRO A 43 5.71 -20.09 8.23
N SER A 44 6.19 -21.20 7.67
CA SER A 44 7.11 -21.21 6.53
C SER A 44 6.47 -20.63 5.27
N GLY A 45 5.24 -21.06 4.93
CA GLY A 45 4.52 -20.53 3.78
C GLY A 45 4.14 -19.05 3.94
N MET A 46 3.82 -18.60 5.17
CA MET A 46 3.64 -17.16 5.46
C MET A 46 4.95 -16.39 5.31
N GLY A 47 6.09 -16.98 5.68
CA GLY A 47 7.41 -16.41 5.44
C GLY A 47 7.67 -16.21 3.95
N LEU A 48 7.43 -17.25 3.15
CA LEU A 48 7.59 -17.19 1.69
C LEU A 48 6.65 -16.15 1.04
N LEU A 49 5.39 -16.11 1.44
CA LEU A 49 4.43 -15.11 1.00
C LEU A 49 4.90 -13.68 1.31
N SER A 50 5.43 -13.45 2.52
CA SER A 50 5.90 -12.14 2.94
C SER A 50 7.16 -11.70 2.19
N LEU A 51 8.07 -12.63 1.91
CA LEU A 51 9.26 -12.38 1.07
C LEU A 51 8.88 -11.96 -0.35
N PHE A 52 8.02 -12.71 -1.02
CA PHE A 52 7.56 -12.35 -2.36
C PHE A 52 6.79 -11.02 -2.37
N SER A 53 5.94 -10.80 -1.37
CA SER A 53 5.20 -9.53 -1.25
C SER A 53 6.14 -8.34 -1.03
N SER A 54 7.18 -8.46 -0.20
CA SER A 54 8.17 -7.39 0.00
C SER A 54 9.03 -7.17 -1.26
N THR A 55 9.37 -8.23 -2.00
CA THR A 55 10.05 -8.13 -3.30
C THR A 55 9.20 -7.33 -4.31
N ILE A 56 7.91 -7.66 -4.44
CA ILE A 56 6.99 -6.93 -5.30
C ILE A 56 6.93 -5.46 -4.87
N SER A 57 6.84 -5.19 -3.57
CA SER A 57 6.78 -3.83 -3.02
C SER A 57 8.02 -3.01 -3.37
N VAL A 58 9.23 -3.58 -3.16
CA VAL A 58 10.50 -2.90 -3.49
C VAL A 58 10.61 -2.61 -4.99
N LEU A 59 10.43 -3.63 -5.82
CA LEU A 59 10.54 -3.47 -7.28
C LEU A 59 9.48 -2.54 -7.83
N SER A 60 8.25 -2.62 -7.34
CA SER A 60 7.19 -1.69 -7.74
C SER A 60 7.51 -0.26 -7.30
N SER A 61 8.00 -0.05 -6.08
CA SER A 61 8.38 1.28 -5.58
C SER A 61 9.57 1.87 -6.34
N ALA A 62 10.54 1.04 -6.72
CA ALA A 62 11.69 1.47 -7.52
C ALA A 62 11.31 1.85 -8.95
N CYS A 63 10.41 1.08 -9.57
CA CYS A 63 10.12 1.17 -11.00
C CYS A 63 8.89 2.00 -11.35
N ASN A 64 8.05 2.40 -10.37
CA ASN A 64 6.82 3.16 -10.61
C ASN A 64 7.06 4.66 -10.91
N PHE A 65 8.30 5.13 -10.86
CA PHE A 65 8.69 6.53 -11.07
C PHE A 65 7.93 7.54 -10.19
N GLY A 66 7.40 7.10 -9.04
CA GLY A 66 6.60 7.92 -8.13
C GLY A 66 5.22 8.34 -8.67
N ILE A 67 4.79 7.78 -9.79
CA ILE A 67 3.53 8.11 -10.48
C ILE A 67 2.31 8.04 -9.54
N PRO A 68 2.18 7.07 -8.61
CA PRO A 68 1.03 7.02 -7.71
C PRO A 68 0.80 8.29 -6.88
N THR A 69 1.85 9.05 -6.61
CA THR A 69 1.78 10.31 -5.83
C THR A 69 1.95 11.54 -6.71
N SER A 70 2.95 11.56 -7.59
CA SER A 70 3.17 12.70 -8.50
C SER A 70 2.05 12.86 -9.51
N GLY A 71 1.42 11.75 -9.93
CA GLY A 71 0.27 11.76 -10.83
C GLY A 71 -0.96 12.40 -10.22
N VAL A 72 -1.20 12.19 -8.92
CA VAL A 72 -2.29 12.89 -8.21
C VAL A 72 -2.07 14.38 -8.26
N LYS A 73 -0.89 14.84 -7.86
CA LYS A 73 -0.55 16.26 -7.85
C LYS A 73 -0.64 16.87 -9.25
N PHE A 74 -0.08 16.21 -10.26
CA PHE A 74 -0.08 16.68 -11.64
C PHE A 74 -1.48 16.86 -12.23
N ILE A 75 -2.42 15.95 -11.93
CA ILE A 75 -3.80 16.04 -12.40
C ILE A 75 -4.55 17.13 -11.62
N SER A 76 -4.41 17.19 -10.27
CA SER A 76 -5.08 18.20 -9.45
C SER A 76 -4.63 19.62 -9.76
N GLU A 77 -3.33 19.86 -10.04
CA GLU A 77 -2.84 21.18 -10.48
C GLU A 77 -3.45 21.61 -11.81
N LYS A 78 -3.79 20.67 -12.69
CA LYS A 78 -4.47 20.96 -13.96
C LYS A 78 -5.97 21.23 -13.76
N GLU A 79 -6.58 20.58 -12.78
CA GLU A 79 -7.98 20.81 -12.38
C GLU A 79 -8.15 22.20 -11.75
N ASP A 80 -7.23 22.61 -10.84
CA ASP A 80 -7.27 23.91 -10.17
C ASP A 80 -6.94 25.09 -11.12
N ALA A 81 -6.15 24.86 -12.18
CA ALA A 81 -5.75 25.88 -13.16
C ALA A 81 -6.77 26.08 -14.29
N ALA A 82 -7.78 25.24 -14.39
CA ALA A 82 -8.79 25.27 -15.42
C ALA A 82 -9.91 26.23 -15.00
N ASP A 83 -10.07 27.37 -15.69
CA ASP A 83 -11.24 28.23 -15.62
C ASP A 83 -12.47 27.49 -16.19
N GLU A 84 -13.69 27.78 -15.70
CA GLU A 84 -14.97 27.06 -15.94
C GLU A 84 -15.40 26.88 -17.44
N SER A 85 -14.46 26.61 -18.35
CA SER A 85 -14.68 26.48 -19.80
C SER A 85 -14.56 25.05 -20.31
N GLN A 86 -15.08 24.76 -21.50
CA GLN A 86 -14.95 23.46 -22.18
C GLN A 86 -13.50 22.98 -22.38
N SER A 87 -12.50 23.83 -22.22
CA SER A 87 -11.06 23.54 -22.23
C SER A 87 -10.64 22.66 -21.04
N GLU A 88 -11.30 22.76 -19.89
CA GLU A 88 -11.04 22.04 -18.65
C GLU A 88 -11.04 20.51 -18.83
N LYS A 89 -12.09 19.97 -19.46
CA LYS A 89 -12.22 18.53 -19.67
C LYS A 89 -11.16 17.97 -20.62
N ALA A 90 -10.69 18.75 -21.58
CA ALA A 90 -9.64 18.38 -22.52
C ALA A 90 -8.27 18.33 -21.84
N ASP A 91 -7.97 19.28 -20.95
CA ASP A 91 -6.71 19.35 -20.21
C ASP A 91 -6.57 18.24 -19.15
N ILE A 92 -7.64 17.97 -18.41
CA ILE A 92 -7.70 16.84 -17.45
C ILE A 92 -7.57 15.51 -18.22
N ALA A 93 -8.27 15.35 -19.34
CA ALA A 93 -8.15 14.15 -20.16
C ALA A 93 -6.73 13.95 -20.70
N GLY A 94 -6.07 15.03 -21.11
CA GLY A 94 -4.66 15.02 -21.51
C GLY A 94 -3.72 14.58 -20.38
N ALA A 95 -3.89 15.11 -19.17
CA ALA A 95 -3.13 14.75 -17.98
C ALA A 95 -3.34 13.27 -17.60
N VAL A 96 -4.57 12.78 -17.62
CA VAL A 96 -4.91 11.38 -17.36
C VAL A 96 -4.27 10.44 -18.38
N LEU A 97 -4.34 10.78 -19.67
CA LEU A 97 -3.69 9.99 -20.74
C LEU A 97 -2.17 9.93 -20.55
N LEU A 98 -1.58 11.02 -20.08
CA LEU A 98 -0.15 11.12 -19.81
C LEU A 98 0.24 10.20 -18.62
N VAL A 99 -0.49 10.26 -17.52
CA VAL A 99 -0.29 9.38 -16.36
C VAL A 99 -0.43 7.91 -16.76
N ARG A 100 -1.43 7.52 -17.56
CA ARG A 100 -1.58 6.15 -18.07
C ARG A 100 -0.42 5.71 -18.95
N THR A 101 0.04 6.59 -19.85
CA THR A 101 1.17 6.29 -20.74
C THR A 101 2.44 6.01 -19.94
N TYR A 102 2.74 6.87 -18.98
CA TYR A 102 3.90 6.68 -18.11
C TYR A 102 3.76 5.47 -17.18
N SER A 103 2.56 5.20 -16.65
CA SER A 103 2.32 4.00 -15.84
C SER A 103 2.52 2.72 -16.66
N LEU A 104 2.14 2.72 -17.93
CA LEU A 104 2.35 1.58 -18.82
C LEU A 104 3.85 1.37 -19.10
N LEU A 105 4.59 2.44 -19.40
CA LEU A 105 6.04 2.38 -19.63
C LEU A 105 6.76 1.89 -18.35
N ALA A 106 6.39 2.44 -17.20
CA ALA A 106 6.92 2.04 -15.90
C ALA A 106 6.62 0.56 -15.58
N ALA A 107 5.43 0.07 -15.94
CA ALA A 107 5.04 -1.33 -15.73
C ALA A 107 5.88 -2.29 -16.58
N PHE A 108 6.10 -1.97 -17.87
CA PHE A 108 7.01 -2.74 -18.73
C PHE A 108 8.44 -2.70 -18.21
N PHE A 109 8.92 -1.53 -17.82
CA PHE A 109 10.26 -1.38 -17.24
C PHE A 109 10.39 -2.22 -15.97
N GLY A 110 9.43 -2.16 -15.05
CA GLY A 110 9.42 -2.95 -13.81
C GLY A 110 9.39 -4.45 -14.05
N ALA A 111 8.63 -4.92 -15.05
CA ALA A 111 8.60 -6.33 -15.42
C ALA A 111 9.96 -6.79 -15.98
N ILE A 112 10.59 -6.00 -16.85
CA ILE A 112 11.93 -6.30 -17.41
C ILE A 112 12.98 -6.32 -16.29
N VAL A 113 12.98 -5.31 -15.40
CA VAL A 113 13.90 -5.23 -14.26
C VAL A 113 13.73 -6.45 -13.34
N CYS A 114 12.49 -6.89 -13.09
CA CYS A 114 12.22 -8.08 -12.29
C CYS A 114 12.83 -9.35 -12.91
N VAL A 115 12.69 -9.54 -14.21
CA VAL A 115 13.27 -10.68 -14.93
C VAL A 115 14.80 -10.64 -14.87
N LEU A 116 15.41 -9.48 -15.10
CA LEU A 116 16.87 -9.31 -15.09
C LEU A 116 17.47 -9.48 -13.70
N LEU A 117 16.79 -8.95 -12.66
CA LEU A 117 17.24 -9.05 -11.27
C LEU A 117 16.86 -10.39 -10.60
N GLY A 118 16.04 -11.22 -11.23
CA GLY A 118 15.60 -12.50 -10.67
C GLY A 118 16.73 -13.38 -10.11
N PRO A 119 17.82 -13.65 -10.86
CA PRO A 119 18.97 -14.41 -10.38
C PRO A 119 19.68 -13.74 -9.19
N LEU A 120 19.84 -12.42 -9.24
CA LEU A 120 20.46 -11.65 -8.15
C LEU A 120 19.62 -11.70 -6.89
N LEU A 121 18.31 -11.51 -7.01
CA LEU A 121 17.36 -11.58 -5.89
C LEU A 121 17.34 -12.98 -5.26
N ASN A 122 17.45 -14.03 -6.07
CA ASN A 122 17.56 -15.39 -5.56
C ASN A 122 18.83 -15.56 -4.69
N GLY A 123 19.99 -15.16 -5.19
CA GLY A 123 21.25 -15.25 -4.44
C GLY A 123 21.28 -14.38 -3.19
N PHE A 124 20.59 -13.24 -3.21
CA PHE A 124 20.49 -12.35 -2.05
C PHE A 124 19.47 -12.81 -1.00
N THR A 125 18.41 -13.48 -1.41
CA THR A 125 17.30 -13.85 -0.52
C THR A 125 17.42 -15.26 0.02
N PHE A 126 17.83 -16.24 -0.83
CA PHE A 126 17.88 -17.64 -0.48
C PHE A 126 19.33 -18.15 -0.51
N SER A 127 19.78 -18.73 0.60
CA SER A 127 21.06 -19.44 0.70
C SER A 127 20.98 -20.89 0.17
N TRP A 128 19.76 -21.38 -0.10
CA TRP A 128 19.47 -22.75 -0.50
C TRP A 128 18.42 -22.80 -1.62
N GLY A 129 18.58 -23.71 -2.56
CA GLY A 129 17.66 -23.93 -3.66
C GLY A 129 17.74 -22.87 -4.78
N ASN A 130 17.17 -23.20 -5.93
CA ASN A 130 17.09 -22.29 -7.06
C ASN A 130 15.66 -21.79 -7.22
N HIS A 131 15.36 -20.64 -6.64
CA HIS A 131 14.07 -19.96 -6.71
C HIS A 131 14.01 -18.87 -7.79
N THR A 132 15.00 -18.80 -8.68
CA THR A 132 15.08 -17.80 -9.76
C THR A 132 13.81 -17.77 -10.60
N LEU A 133 13.26 -18.95 -10.94
CA LEU A 133 12.02 -19.05 -11.70
C LEU A 133 10.83 -18.39 -10.98
N HIS A 134 10.77 -18.53 -9.65
CA HIS A 134 9.71 -17.92 -8.85
C HIS A 134 9.80 -16.38 -8.89
N PHE A 135 11.01 -15.82 -8.84
CA PHE A 135 11.21 -14.36 -8.97
C PHE A 135 10.86 -13.87 -10.38
N ILE A 136 11.21 -14.61 -11.43
CA ILE A 136 10.83 -14.28 -12.81
C ILE A 136 9.30 -14.29 -12.97
N LEU A 137 8.62 -15.27 -12.36
CA LEU A 137 7.15 -15.36 -12.39
C LEU A 137 6.45 -14.24 -11.62
N LEU A 138 7.16 -13.44 -10.82
CA LEU A 138 6.61 -12.21 -10.21
C LEU A 138 6.51 -11.04 -11.20
N ALA A 139 7.18 -11.09 -12.35
CA ALA A 139 7.19 -9.99 -13.31
C ALA A 139 5.78 -9.54 -13.76
N PRO A 140 4.83 -10.44 -14.12
CA PRO A 140 3.45 -10.03 -14.43
C PRO A 140 2.74 -9.40 -13.22
N THR A 141 3.03 -9.85 -12.01
CA THR A 141 2.46 -9.27 -10.77
C THR A 141 2.91 -7.83 -10.59
N ILE A 142 4.20 -7.56 -10.77
CA ILE A 142 4.79 -6.21 -10.69
C ILE A 142 4.20 -5.31 -11.78
N PHE A 143 4.06 -5.82 -13.00
CA PHE A 143 3.44 -5.11 -14.11
C PHE A 143 2.03 -4.61 -13.74
N PHE A 144 1.15 -5.49 -13.28
CA PHE A 144 -0.20 -5.10 -12.89
C PHE A 144 -0.25 -4.23 -11.63
N THR A 145 0.66 -4.42 -10.69
CA THR A 145 0.76 -3.59 -9.49
C THR A 145 1.10 -2.14 -9.82
N ILE A 146 2.05 -1.91 -10.72
CA ILE A 146 2.43 -0.56 -11.18
C ILE A 146 1.28 0.08 -11.96
N LEU A 147 0.63 -0.65 -12.87
CA LEU A 147 -0.55 -0.17 -13.59
C LEU A 147 -1.70 0.20 -12.64
N ALA A 148 -1.96 -0.64 -11.64
CA ALA A 148 -2.98 -0.36 -10.62
C ALA A 148 -2.69 0.92 -9.85
N GLY A 149 -1.41 1.20 -9.56
CA GLY A 149 -0.95 2.43 -8.91
C GLY A 149 -1.30 3.69 -9.71
N GLY A 150 -1.07 3.67 -11.03
CA GLY A 150 -1.43 4.76 -11.93
C GLY A 150 -2.93 5.03 -12.01
N GLU A 151 -3.75 3.98 -12.14
CA GLU A 151 -5.21 4.13 -12.15
C GLU A 151 -5.75 4.59 -10.79
N THR A 152 -5.11 4.17 -9.68
CA THR A 152 -5.44 4.68 -8.33
C THR A 152 -5.14 6.17 -8.21
N ALA A 153 -4.03 6.66 -8.78
CA ALA A 153 -3.69 8.08 -8.82
C ALA A 153 -4.77 8.90 -9.54
N ILE A 154 -5.26 8.41 -10.67
CA ILE A 154 -6.33 9.05 -11.43
C ILE A 154 -7.62 9.16 -10.59
N LEU A 155 -8.03 8.06 -9.94
CA LEU A 155 -9.22 8.05 -9.09
C LEU A 155 -9.11 9.00 -7.88
N LYS A 156 -7.92 9.11 -7.29
CA LYS A 156 -7.65 10.05 -6.20
C LYS A 156 -7.71 11.50 -6.68
N ALA A 157 -7.02 11.80 -7.76
CA ALA A 157 -6.93 13.15 -8.31
C ALA A 157 -8.30 13.68 -8.77
N THR A 158 -9.14 12.82 -9.31
CA THR A 158 -10.50 13.19 -9.78
C THR A 158 -11.57 13.11 -8.69
N GLY A 159 -11.18 13.07 -7.41
CA GLY A 159 -12.10 13.07 -6.28
C GLY A 159 -13.07 11.89 -6.20
N GLN A 160 -12.81 10.78 -6.91
CA GLN A 160 -13.69 9.61 -6.96
C GLN A 160 -13.59 8.74 -5.67
N LEU A 161 -13.75 9.41 -4.51
CA LEU A 161 -13.58 8.78 -3.18
C LEU A 161 -14.51 7.59 -2.97
N ARG A 162 -15.76 7.68 -3.46
CA ARG A 162 -16.72 6.57 -3.37
C ARG A 162 -16.27 5.37 -4.20
N ALA A 163 -15.72 5.60 -5.39
CA ALA A 163 -15.18 4.53 -6.23
C ALA A 163 -13.97 3.85 -5.57
N LEU A 164 -13.07 4.61 -4.95
CA LEU A 164 -11.94 4.10 -4.18
C LEU A 164 -12.39 3.25 -2.99
N ALA A 165 -13.39 3.71 -2.24
CA ALA A 165 -13.95 2.97 -1.11
C ALA A 165 -14.59 1.65 -1.56
N MET A 166 -15.43 1.69 -2.60
CA MET A 166 -16.07 0.48 -3.16
C MET A 166 -15.04 -0.52 -3.72
N GLN A 167 -14.02 -0.02 -4.43
CA GLN A 167 -12.94 -0.84 -4.95
C GLN A 167 -12.14 -1.51 -3.84
N ALA A 168 -11.80 -0.78 -2.78
CA ALA A 168 -11.06 -1.32 -1.64
C ALA A 168 -11.86 -2.42 -0.92
N SER A 169 -13.16 -2.20 -0.67
CA SER A 169 -14.05 -3.21 -0.08
C SER A 169 -14.18 -4.45 -0.94
N LEU A 170 -14.40 -4.26 -2.24
CA LEU A 170 -14.55 -5.38 -3.18
C LEU A 170 -13.26 -6.17 -3.30
N LEU A 171 -12.11 -5.49 -3.37
CA LEU A 171 -10.80 -6.12 -3.42
C LEU A 171 -10.54 -6.95 -2.15
N ALA A 172 -10.88 -6.44 -0.96
CA ALA A 172 -10.72 -7.17 0.29
C ALA A 172 -11.52 -8.48 0.28
N ILE A 173 -12.79 -8.44 -0.15
CA ILE A 173 -13.63 -9.62 -0.26
C ILE A 173 -13.08 -10.62 -1.30
N LEU A 174 -12.73 -10.14 -2.49
CA LEU A 174 -12.15 -10.96 -3.54
C LEU A 174 -10.83 -11.61 -3.12
N LEU A 175 -10.01 -10.87 -2.37
CA LEU A 175 -8.76 -11.36 -1.83
C LEU A 175 -8.98 -12.54 -0.88
N LEU A 176 -10.00 -12.50 -0.03
CA LEU A 176 -10.39 -13.62 0.82
C LEU A 176 -10.92 -14.81 -0.02
N LEU A 177 -11.84 -14.55 -0.94
CA LEU A 177 -12.48 -15.57 -1.76
C LEU A 177 -11.52 -16.30 -2.69
N VAL A 178 -10.46 -15.64 -3.16
CA VAL A 178 -9.44 -16.23 -4.05
C VAL A 178 -8.35 -16.92 -3.24
N SER A 179 -7.79 -16.23 -2.22
CA SER A 179 -6.62 -16.73 -1.51
C SER A 179 -6.93 -17.99 -0.70
N VAL A 180 -8.09 -18.03 -0.01
CA VAL A 180 -8.44 -19.15 0.88
C VAL A 180 -8.59 -20.48 0.12
N PRO A 181 -9.41 -20.58 -0.95
CA PRO A 181 -9.52 -21.83 -1.70
C PRO A 181 -8.22 -22.25 -2.38
N VAL A 182 -7.48 -21.28 -2.94
CA VAL A 182 -6.22 -21.61 -3.63
C VAL A 182 -5.16 -22.12 -2.65
N TYR A 183 -5.04 -21.52 -1.47
CA TYR A 183 -4.10 -22.00 -0.44
C TYR A 183 -4.55 -23.35 0.15
N TRP A 184 -5.85 -23.60 0.26
CA TRP A 184 -6.37 -24.90 0.72
C TRP A 184 -6.06 -26.03 -0.26
N ILE A 185 -6.18 -25.78 -1.58
CA ILE A 185 -5.98 -26.81 -2.61
C ILE A 185 -4.49 -26.98 -2.97
N PHE A 186 -3.76 -25.87 -3.16
CA PHE A 186 -2.39 -25.86 -3.70
C PHE A 186 -1.30 -25.61 -2.65
N GLY A 187 -1.66 -25.21 -1.40
CA GLY A 187 -0.70 -24.88 -0.36
C GLY A 187 0.27 -23.79 -0.80
N GLU A 188 1.57 -23.97 -0.55
CA GLU A 188 2.61 -23.01 -0.89
C GLU A 188 2.76 -22.75 -2.40
N ARG A 189 2.44 -23.73 -3.25
CA ARG A 189 2.47 -23.55 -4.72
C ARG A 189 1.40 -22.55 -5.21
N GLY A 190 0.37 -22.31 -4.42
CA GLY A 190 -0.67 -21.35 -4.67
C GLY A 190 -0.26 -19.88 -4.46
N ILE A 191 0.88 -19.61 -3.83
CA ILE A 191 1.30 -18.24 -3.45
C ILE A 191 1.46 -17.35 -4.69
N LEU A 192 2.25 -17.79 -5.68
CA LEU A 192 2.49 -17.01 -6.90
C LEU A 192 1.21 -16.76 -7.72
N PRO A 193 0.39 -17.79 -8.02
CA PRO A 193 -0.88 -17.57 -8.70
C PRO A 193 -1.81 -16.59 -7.97
N VAL A 194 -1.90 -16.69 -6.65
CA VAL A 194 -2.71 -15.77 -5.85
C VAL A 194 -2.20 -14.32 -5.96
N LEU A 195 -0.90 -14.09 -5.81
CA LEU A 195 -0.31 -12.76 -5.94
C LEU A 195 -0.59 -12.16 -7.32
N PHE A 196 -0.46 -12.96 -8.38
CA PHE A 196 -0.78 -12.53 -9.74
C PHE A 196 -2.26 -12.19 -9.91
N ILE A 197 -3.16 -13.10 -9.52
CA ILE A 197 -4.61 -12.88 -9.64
C ILE A 197 -5.03 -11.62 -8.88
N LEU A 198 -4.50 -11.41 -7.68
CA LEU A 198 -4.83 -10.23 -6.88
C LEU A 198 -4.35 -8.92 -7.51
N ALA A 199 -3.13 -8.88 -8.04
CA ALA A 199 -2.60 -7.71 -8.74
C ALA A 199 -3.43 -7.41 -10.01
N PHE A 200 -3.78 -8.44 -10.76
CA PHE A 200 -4.65 -8.31 -11.93
C PHE A 200 -6.05 -7.81 -11.56
N MET A 201 -6.67 -8.37 -10.53
CA MET A 201 -8.00 -7.94 -10.06
C MET A 201 -7.98 -6.50 -9.55
N GLN A 202 -6.94 -6.11 -8.82
CA GLN A 202 -6.76 -4.74 -8.36
C GLN A 202 -6.68 -3.77 -9.54
N TRP A 203 -5.85 -4.09 -10.54
CA TRP A 203 -5.78 -3.28 -11.76
C TRP A 203 -7.11 -3.23 -12.49
N ALA A 204 -7.76 -4.37 -12.70
CA ALA A 204 -9.02 -4.45 -13.44
C ALA A 204 -10.16 -3.63 -12.78
N LEU A 205 -10.24 -3.67 -11.43
CA LEU A 205 -11.20 -2.87 -10.67
C LEU A 205 -10.89 -1.38 -10.81
N ASN A 206 -9.64 -0.97 -10.58
CA ASN A 206 -9.22 0.42 -10.71
C ASN A 206 -9.50 0.95 -12.12
N PHE A 207 -9.14 0.17 -13.12
CA PHE A 207 -9.37 0.49 -14.53
C PHE A 207 -10.86 0.63 -14.87
N ARG A 208 -11.72 -0.27 -14.35
CA ARG A 208 -13.16 -0.20 -14.59
C ARG A 208 -13.78 1.09 -14.04
N TYR A 209 -13.33 1.55 -12.88
CA TYR A 209 -13.82 2.81 -12.30
C TYR A 209 -13.19 4.03 -12.97
N SER A 210 -11.89 4.03 -13.20
CA SER A 210 -11.15 5.13 -13.80
C SER A 210 -11.59 5.42 -15.26
N ARG A 211 -11.91 4.40 -16.04
CA ARG A 211 -12.36 4.60 -17.41
C ARG A 211 -13.76 5.25 -17.53
N ARG A 212 -14.51 5.32 -16.42
CA ARG A 212 -15.76 6.10 -16.36
C ARG A 212 -15.52 7.60 -16.31
N VAL A 213 -14.36 8.01 -15.81
CA VAL A 213 -13.94 9.42 -15.72
C VAL A 213 -13.40 9.90 -17.06
N VAL A 214 -12.42 9.17 -17.59
CA VAL A 214 -11.81 9.47 -18.90
C VAL A 214 -11.69 8.15 -19.70
N ARG A 215 -12.11 8.18 -20.97
CA ARG A 215 -12.00 7.02 -21.88
C ARG A 215 -10.55 6.54 -21.95
N TRP A 216 -10.39 5.23 -22.11
CA TRP A 216 -9.08 4.64 -22.28
C TRP A 216 -8.37 5.23 -23.52
N GLY A 217 -7.12 5.59 -23.33
CA GLY A 217 -6.23 6.02 -24.40
C GLY A 217 -4.80 6.01 -23.88
N VAL A 218 -3.85 5.80 -24.79
CA VAL A 218 -2.41 5.91 -24.57
C VAL A 218 -1.87 6.75 -25.72
N ASN A 219 -1.08 7.76 -25.42
CA ASN A 219 -0.51 8.64 -26.43
C ASN A 219 1.01 8.60 -26.35
N MET A 220 1.64 7.82 -27.22
CA MET A 220 3.09 7.65 -27.30
C MET A 220 3.79 8.67 -28.21
N ARG A 221 3.15 9.81 -28.55
CA ARG A 221 3.81 10.84 -29.34
C ARG A 221 4.96 11.46 -28.53
N LYS A 222 6.09 11.75 -29.19
CA LYS A 222 7.28 12.36 -28.56
C LYS A 222 6.93 13.63 -27.77
N MET A 223 6.02 14.45 -28.30
CA MET A 223 5.56 15.67 -27.66
C MET A 223 4.84 15.42 -26.31
N THR A 224 4.07 14.34 -26.22
CA THR A 224 3.40 13.92 -24.97
C THR A 224 4.41 13.42 -23.94
N LEU A 225 5.43 12.68 -24.39
CA LEU A 225 6.48 12.18 -23.48
C LEU A 225 7.32 13.33 -22.91
N VAL A 226 7.65 14.38 -23.71
CA VAL A 226 8.36 15.56 -23.20
C VAL A 226 7.51 16.34 -22.18
N ALA A 227 6.22 16.48 -22.43
CA ALA A 227 5.28 17.16 -21.54
C ALA A 227 5.14 16.49 -20.16
N GLY A 228 5.46 15.22 -20.04
CA GLY A 228 5.41 14.47 -18.77
C GLY A 228 6.72 14.45 -17.97
N PHE A 229 7.80 15.08 -18.44
CA PHE A 229 9.06 15.12 -17.71
C PHE A 229 8.97 15.76 -16.31
N PRO A 230 8.18 16.83 -16.10
CA PRO A 230 7.92 17.37 -14.75
C PRO A 230 7.32 16.35 -13.78
N LEU A 231 6.45 15.46 -14.28
CA LEU A 231 5.87 14.36 -13.49
C LEU A 231 6.95 13.42 -12.95
N LEU A 232 7.91 13.02 -13.80
CA LEU A 232 9.02 12.15 -13.41
C LEU A 232 9.98 12.83 -12.43
N ARG A 233 10.28 14.12 -12.64
CA ARG A 233 11.14 14.89 -11.73
C ARG A 233 10.53 15.00 -10.34
N LEU A 234 9.24 15.26 -10.24
CA LEU A 234 8.51 15.27 -8.98
C LEU A 234 8.45 13.87 -8.37
N GLY A 235 8.25 12.85 -9.21
CA GLY A 235 8.18 11.44 -8.80
C GLY A 235 9.46 10.92 -8.17
N GLY A 236 10.64 11.42 -8.57
CA GLY A 236 11.93 10.93 -8.08
C GLY A 236 12.08 10.99 -6.56
N ALA A 237 11.62 12.07 -5.92
CA ALA A 237 11.63 12.18 -4.45
C ALA A 237 10.71 11.15 -3.78
N PHE A 238 9.54 10.88 -4.37
CA PHE A 238 8.60 9.87 -3.87
C PHE A 238 9.10 8.45 -4.08
N VAL A 239 9.82 8.18 -5.18
CA VAL A 239 10.50 6.88 -5.39
C VAL A 239 11.51 6.64 -4.28
N LEU A 240 12.34 7.62 -3.95
CA LEU A 240 13.35 7.46 -2.89
C LEU A 240 12.70 7.14 -1.55
N SER A 241 11.66 7.88 -1.16
CA SER A 241 10.92 7.64 0.07
C SER A 241 10.26 6.25 0.09
N GLY A 242 9.58 5.87 -1.00
CA GLY A 242 8.95 4.55 -1.13
C GLY A 242 9.97 3.41 -1.13
N LEU A 243 11.12 3.61 -1.78
CA LEU A 243 12.20 2.63 -1.82
C LEU A 243 12.86 2.45 -0.45
N MET A 244 13.07 3.52 0.31
CA MET A 244 13.59 3.42 1.67
C MET A 244 12.67 2.60 2.56
N ASN A 245 11.37 2.87 2.53
CA ASN A 245 10.41 2.12 3.34
C ASN A 245 10.32 0.64 2.94
N SER A 246 9.99 0.36 1.67
CA SER A 246 9.85 -1.02 1.17
C SER A 246 11.17 -1.77 1.11
N GLY A 247 12.28 -1.06 0.87
CA GLY A 247 13.63 -1.60 0.88
C GLY A 247 14.05 -2.08 2.27
N CYS A 248 13.83 -1.30 3.31
CA CYS A 248 14.09 -1.73 4.68
C CYS A 248 13.28 -2.98 5.04
N GLU A 249 12.01 -3.03 4.69
CA GLU A 249 11.18 -4.20 4.94
C GLU A 249 11.69 -5.46 4.23
N PHE A 250 12.12 -5.32 2.97
CA PHE A 250 12.68 -6.42 2.19
C PHE A 250 14.01 -6.89 2.78
N LEU A 251 14.93 -5.96 3.09
CA LEU A 251 16.24 -6.27 3.65
C LEU A 251 16.13 -7.01 4.97
N ILE A 252 15.23 -6.60 5.86
CA ILE A 252 15.00 -7.29 7.13
C ILE A 252 14.52 -8.72 6.87
N ARG A 253 13.54 -8.93 5.98
CA ARG A 253 13.04 -10.28 5.66
C ARG A 253 14.07 -11.16 4.98
N ALA A 254 14.85 -10.61 4.04
CA ALA A 254 15.93 -11.32 3.37
C ALA A 254 17.04 -11.73 4.36
N PHE A 255 17.43 -10.82 5.25
CA PHE A 255 18.41 -11.10 6.31
C PHE A 255 17.92 -12.20 7.27
N LEU A 256 16.67 -12.11 7.73
CA LEU A 256 16.07 -13.13 8.59
C LEU A 256 16.00 -14.50 7.91
N ASN A 257 15.76 -14.53 6.60
CA ASN A 257 15.75 -15.79 5.85
C ASN A 257 17.15 -16.38 5.66
N GLN A 258 18.17 -15.54 5.48
CA GLN A 258 19.56 -16.00 5.34
C GLN A 258 20.16 -16.53 6.65
N GLN A 259 19.85 -15.86 7.76
CA GLN A 259 20.39 -16.24 9.08
C GLN A 259 19.56 -17.30 9.81
N GLY A 260 18.32 -17.47 9.42
CA GLY A 260 17.39 -18.37 10.07
C GLY A 260 16.74 -19.33 9.05
N ASP A 261 15.42 -19.27 8.98
CA ASP A 261 14.60 -20.09 8.09
C ASP A 261 13.34 -19.30 7.71
N LEU A 262 12.64 -19.72 6.67
CA LEU A 262 11.32 -19.18 6.28
C LEU A 262 10.32 -19.13 7.45
N LYS A 263 10.43 -20.06 8.39
CA LYS A 263 9.62 -20.06 9.63
C LYS A 263 9.85 -18.80 10.46
N VAL A 264 11.11 -18.36 10.61
CA VAL A 264 11.46 -17.13 11.35
C VAL A 264 10.89 -15.90 10.66
N VAL A 265 10.98 -15.83 9.33
CA VAL A 265 10.38 -14.75 8.54
C VAL A 265 8.86 -14.71 8.71
N GLY A 266 8.20 -15.88 8.75
CA GLY A 266 6.76 -15.99 8.97
C GLY A 266 6.34 -15.52 10.36
N LEU A 267 7.07 -15.89 11.40
CA LEU A 267 6.84 -15.42 12.77
C LEU A 267 7.04 -13.89 12.89
N PHE A 268 8.11 -13.39 12.30
CA PHE A 268 8.39 -11.95 12.24
C PHE A 268 7.26 -11.20 11.50
N ASN A 269 6.81 -11.71 10.35
CA ASN A 269 5.71 -11.11 9.60
C ASN A 269 4.40 -11.11 10.39
N ALA A 270 4.11 -12.16 11.16
CA ALA A 270 2.95 -12.22 12.04
C ALA A 270 3.00 -11.11 13.11
N GLY A 271 4.14 -10.93 13.77
CA GLY A 271 4.35 -9.88 14.76
C GLY A 271 4.20 -8.47 14.17
N ILE A 272 4.88 -8.20 13.06
CA ILE A 272 4.78 -6.92 12.36
C ILE A 272 3.34 -6.64 11.91
N THR A 273 2.63 -7.63 11.38
CA THR A 273 1.22 -7.44 10.96
C THR A 273 0.35 -7.00 12.14
N ILE A 274 0.54 -7.58 13.33
CA ILE A 274 -0.18 -7.16 14.54
C ILE A 274 0.11 -5.69 14.84
N VAL A 275 1.38 -5.27 14.81
CA VAL A 275 1.77 -3.89 15.11
C VAL A 275 1.22 -2.93 14.06
N PHE A 276 1.43 -3.20 12.76
CA PHE A 276 0.99 -2.29 11.69
C PHE A 276 -0.53 -2.20 11.56
N VAL A 277 -1.26 -3.29 11.78
CA VAL A 277 -2.73 -3.25 11.68
C VAL A 277 -3.32 -2.50 12.88
N TYR A 278 -2.89 -2.78 14.10
CA TYR A 278 -3.53 -2.20 15.28
C TYR A 278 -2.96 -0.85 15.70
N ALA A 279 -1.64 -0.69 15.78
CA ALA A 279 -1.04 0.62 16.07
C ALA A 279 -1.12 1.57 14.86
N GLY A 280 -0.92 1.07 13.65
CA GLY A 280 -1.02 1.84 12.42
C GLY A 280 -2.40 2.47 12.18
N MET A 281 -3.46 1.83 12.70
CA MET A 281 -4.82 2.38 12.67
C MET A 281 -4.94 3.71 13.41
N VAL A 282 -4.36 3.79 14.59
CA VAL A 282 -4.39 5.01 15.40
C VAL A 282 -3.72 6.14 14.64
N PHE A 283 -2.53 5.89 14.07
CA PHE A 283 -1.84 6.87 13.25
C PHE A 283 -2.64 7.29 12.02
N SER A 284 -3.26 6.36 11.31
CA SER A 284 -4.01 6.68 10.09
C SER A 284 -5.22 7.57 10.34
N VAL A 285 -5.88 7.42 11.50
CA VAL A 285 -7.00 8.28 11.90
C VAL A 285 -6.50 9.68 12.29
N MET A 286 -5.39 9.74 13.01
CA MET A 286 -4.81 11.01 13.45
C MET A 286 -4.23 11.82 12.28
N ASP A 287 -3.60 11.16 11.31
CA ASP A 287 -3.05 11.80 10.11
C ASP A 287 -4.13 12.47 9.25
N GLN A 288 -5.34 11.94 9.23
CA GLN A 288 -6.45 12.51 8.46
C GLN A 288 -6.90 13.88 8.98
N ASP A 289 -6.80 14.14 10.29
CA ASP A 289 -7.11 15.44 10.90
C ASP A 289 -5.88 16.37 10.94
N PHE A 290 -4.71 15.81 11.24
CA PHE A 290 -3.48 16.58 11.44
C PHE A 290 -2.98 17.24 10.16
N TYR A 291 -2.97 16.52 9.03
CA TYR A 291 -2.41 17.03 7.78
C TYR A 291 -3.16 18.26 7.22
N PRO A 292 -4.49 18.28 7.14
CA PRO A 292 -5.23 19.48 6.74
C PRO A 292 -5.02 20.66 7.68
N ARG A 293 -4.98 20.43 9.01
CA ARG A 293 -4.73 21.45 10.01
C ARG A 293 -3.35 22.08 9.86
N LEU A 294 -2.32 21.25 9.72
CA LEU A 294 -0.94 21.71 9.52
C LEU A 294 -0.77 22.47 8.21
N SER A 295 -1.39 22.02 7.12
CA SER A 295 -1.34 22.67 5.81
C SER A 295 -2.04 24.01 5.82
N GLY A 296 -3.16 24.16 6.55
CA GLY A 296 -3.87 25.43 6.74
C GLY A 296 -3.01 26.49 7.43
N ILE A 297 -2.24 26.12 8.46
CA ILE A 297 -1.29 27.03 9.14
C ILE A 297 -0.14 27.41 8.21
N SER A 298 0.35 26.49 7.38
CA SER A 298 1.46 26.75 6.46
C SER A 298 1.09 27.68 5.28
N GLY A 299 -0.18 27.77 4.92
CA GLY A 299 -0.71 28.66 3.88
C GLY A 299 -0.82 30.13 4.31
N SER A 300 -0.84 30.41 5.60
CA SER A 300 -0.88 31.77 6.13
C SER A 300 0.53 32.34 6.20
N ARG A 301 0.69 33.64 5.84
CA ARG A 301 1.96 34.37 5.72
C ARG A 301 3.04 33.92 6.69
N LYS A 302 4.31 33.85 6.19
CA LYS A 302 5.54 33.52 6.95
C LYS A 302 5.83 34.54 8.08
N ASN A 303 5.02 34.58 9.12
CA ASN A 303 5.26 35.36 10.32
C ASN A 303 5.77 34.46 11.44
N GLU A 304 6.50 34.99 12.39
CA GLU A 304 6.97 34.24 13.58
C GLU A 304 5.84 33.59 14.35
N GLU A 305 4.66 34.17 14.31
CA GLU A 305 3.45 33.67 14.95
C GLU A 305 2.95 32.38 14.29
N SER A 306 2.99 32.27 12.95
CA SER A 306 2.64 31.07 12.23
C SER A 306 3.62 29.92 12.47
N VAL A 307 4.91 30.21 12.73
CA VAL A 307 5.91 29.21 13.12
C VAL A 307 5.62 28.67 14.54
N LYS A 308 5.23 29.55 15.48
CA LYS A 308 4.85 29.14 16.85
C LYS A 308 3.60 28.27 16.84
N GLU A 309 2.55 28.67 16.10
CA GLU A 309 1.31 27.90 15.96
C GLU A 309 1.57 26.52 15.34
N ARG A 310 2.41 26.44 14.30
CA ARG A 310 2.81 25.19 13.68
C ARG A 310 3.54 24.27 14.65
N ASN A 311 4.50 24.81 15.41
CA ASN A 311 5.24 24.04 16.39
C ASN A 311 4.33 23.56 17.55
N LEU A 312 3.39 24.40 17.97
CA LEU A 312 2.38 24.02 18.96
C LEU A 312 1.50 22.89 18.42
N CYS A 313 1.02 22.98 17.19
CA CYS A 313 0.21 21.95 16.54
C CYS A 313 0.96 20.62 16.46
N VAL A 314 2.24 20.64 16.06
CA VAL A 314 3.10 19.45 15.98
C VAL A 314 3.33 18.85 17.37
N ASN A 315 3.65 19.68 18.39
CA ASN A 315 3.89 19.19 19.75
C ASN A 315 2.62 18.57 20.36
N CYS A 316 1.47 19.23 20.25
CA CYS A 316 0.20 18.65 20.69
C CYS A 316 -0.11 17.32 20.00
N GLN A 317 0.18 17.20 18.71
CA GLN A 317 -0.01 15.94 17.99
C GLN A 317 0.93 14.84 18.50
N LEU A 318 2.20 15.17 18.78
CA LEU A 318 3.17 14.23 19.34
C LEU A 318 2.76 13.76 20.74
N GLU A 319 2.33 14.68 21.61
CA GLU A 319 1.84 14.37 22.95
C GLU A 319 0.62 13.44 22.90
N MET A 320 -0.36 13.74 22.04
CA MET A 320 -1.53 12.90 21.84
C MET A 320 -1.18 11.52 21.30
N ASN A 321 -0.23 11.43 20.35
CA ASN A 321 0.25 10.16 19.82
C ASN A 321 0.88 9.29 20.92
N VAL A 322 1.75 9.85 21.76
CA VAL A 322 2.40 9.11 22.85
C VAL A 322 1.37 8.67 23.89
N LEU A 323 0.44 9.56 24.24
CA LEU A 323 -0.59 9.31 25.25
C LEU A 323 -1.57 8.20 24.83
N LEU A 324 -1.91 8.12 23.54
CA LEU A 324 -2.79 7.09 23.00
C LEU A 324 -2.04 5.78 22.70
N LEU A 325 -0.83 5.86 22.15
CA LEU A 325 -0.05 4.67 21.79
C LEU A 325 0.43 3.90 23.03
N GLY A 326 0.82 4.60 24.08
CA GLY A 326 1.31 3.96 25.30
C GLY A 326 0.37 2.88 25.84
N PRO A 327 -0.89 3.20 26.17
CA PRO A 327 -1.87 2.22 26.62
C PRO A 327 -2.18 1.15 25.60
N ILE A 328 -2.26 1.49 24.31
CA ILE A 328 -2.55 0.53 23.22
C ILE A 328 -1.42 -0.49 23.09
N VAL A 329 -0.17 -0.04 23.07
CA VAL A 329 1.00 -0.93 23.00
C VAL A 329 1.07 -1.82 24.25
N ALA A 330 0.83 -1.27 25.43
CA ALA A 330 0.77 -2.05 26.67
C ALA A 330 -0.35 -3.11 26.61
N ALA A 331 -1.53 -2.75 26.13
CA ALA A 331 -2.66 -3.67 25.96
C ALA A 331 -2.35 -4.77 24.93
N ILE A 332 -1.67 -4.44 23.82
CA ILE A 332 -1.23 -5.43 22.83
C ILE A 332 -0.22 -6.39 23.45
N ILE A 333 0.80 -5.89 24.16
CA ILE A 333 1.84 -6.72 24.79
C ILE A 333 1.22 -7.70 25.80
N LEU A 334 0.34 -7.20 26.66
CA LEU A 334 -0.37 -8.03 27.64
C LEU A 334 -1.35 -9.02 26.99
N GLY A 335 -1.97 -8.60 25.90
CA GLY A 335 -2.94 -9.40 25.14
C GLY A 335 -2.31 -10.39 24.14
N LEU A 336 -1.00 -10.30 23.84
CA LEU A 336 -0.34 -11.18 22.86
C LEU A 336 -0.63 -12.67 23.05
N PRO A 337 -0.61 -13.24 24.30
CA PRO A 337 -0.92 -14.64 24.51
C PRO A 337 -2.34 -15.05 24.08
N LEU A 338 -3.28 -14.11 24.09
CA LEU A 338 -4.67 -14.27 23.66
C LEU A 338 -4.85 -13.97 22.17
N ILE A 339 -4.16 -12.93 21.66
CA ILE A 339 -4.27 -12.43 20.29
C ILE A 339 -3.66 -13.44 19.30
N ILE A 340 -2.50 -14.03 19.61
CA ILE A 340 -1.80 -14.93 18.70
C ILE A 340 -2.64 -16.18 18.36
N PRO A 341 -3.25 -16.92 19.31
CA PRO A 341 -4.08 -18.09 18.98
C PRO A 341 -5.35 -17.73 18.21
N ILE A 342 -5.88 -16.52 18.46
CA ILE A 342 -7.07 -16.03 17.75
C ILE A 342 -6.75 -15.70 16.29
N LEU A 343 -5.67 -14.99 16.05
CA LEU A 343 -5.27 -14.51 14.72
C LEU A 343 -4.51 -15.56 13.90
N TYR A 344 -3.74 -16.40 14.57
CA TYR A 344 -2.84 -17.39 13.96
C TYR A 344 -3.09 -18.79 14.53
N ASN A 345 -2.24 -19.73 14.20
CA ASN A 345 -2.28 -21.11 14.73
C ASN A 345 -1.29 -21.25 15.92
N ALA A 346 -1.45 -22.34 16.70
CA ALA A 346 -0.54 -22.66 17.81
C ALA A 346 0.95 -22.75 17.41
N GLN A 347 1.23 -23.08 16.15
CA GLN A 347 2.59 -23.08 15.57
C GLN A 347 3.29 -21.72 15.62
N PHE A 348 2.55 -20.61 15.73
CA PHE A 348 3.06 -19.24 15.84
C PHE A 348 3.38 -18.83 17.28
N MET A 349 3.01 -19.64 18.29
CA MET A 349 3.35 -19.35 19.69
C MET A 349 4.84 -19.52 20.01
N GLY A 350 5.64 -20.07 19.09
CA GLY A 350 7.05 -20.37 19.33
C GLY A 350 7.20 -21.37 20.49
N ASP A 351 7.96 -22.42 20.30
CA ASP A 351 8.21 -23.38 21.37
C ASP A 351 9.06 -22.72 22.45
N ARG A 352 8.42 -22.09 23.46
CA ARG A 352 9.13 -21.52 24.65
C ARG A 352 10.03 -22.56 25.31
N ARG A 353 9.79 -23.85 25.07
CA ARG A 353 10.58 -24.96 25.59
C ARG A 353 11.81 -25.28 24.74
N ALA A 354 11.78 -24.97 23.43
CA ALA A 354 12.95 -25.21 22.55
C ALA A 354 14.07 -24.21 22.79
N SER A 355 13.74 -22.94 23.05
CA SER A 355 14.77 -21.92 23.31
C SER A 355 15.53 -22.10 24.63
N CYS A 356 14.99 -22.89 25.56
CA CYS A 356 15.68 -23.25 26.80
C CYS A 356 16.53 -24.52 26.66
N ARG A 357 16.31 -25.36 25.61
CA ARG A 357 17.04 -26.61 25.43
C ARG A 357 18.30 -26.47 24.56
N GLU A 358 18.39 -25.45 23.74
CA GLU A 358 19.58 -25.19 22.89
C GLU A 358 20.68 -24.36 23.61
N ARG A 359 20.50 -24.01 24.90
CA ARG A 359 21.51 -23.30 25.71
C ARG A 359 22.17 -24.16 26.78
N VAL A 360 22.10 -25.49 26.67
CA VAL A 360 22.87 -26.39 27.57
C VAL A 360 23.82 -27.25 26.77
#